data_05b9f835631a356f56fd71a18a3e466a
#
_entry.id   05b9f835631a356f56fd71a18a3e466a
#
_cell.length_a   1.000
_cell.length_b   1.000
_cell.length_c   1.000
_cell.angle_alpha   90.00
_cell.angle_beta   90.00
_cell.angle_gamma   90.00
#
_symmetry.space_group_name_H-M   'P 1'
#
loop_
_entity.id
_entity.type
_entity.pdbx_description
1 polymer ?
#
loop_
_entity_poly.entity_id
_entity_poly.type
_entity_poly.pdbx_seq_one_letter_code
_entity_poly.pdbx_strand_id
1 'polypeptide(L)'
;MIPKNIHREHILKAIEEVRKTGVPEGRGSKKFLIEFDGNYYPPKYIISLANKYVNGEELSPSKFSGGTESNDFLRALGFKIVETKLPRKIVQTPLKKHKETVSSVVHHDERCPKCKETIRKLLERIYGKVEQNYKFEVGTLLEDFLSTSCYGKLKEIYDALQNHRGFREFVKAKTLPNCDFFVPNQSFIVEFNESQHYTLPRKITLEMYPNELELGFNSEKWIALCEKINARDNDPPYREEQRAWYDTLRDFLPAIKGLKPTIRLFAGDFAWCSLNPDNTSDIEKFSKFLRRASESWEIEVRDEPNPFLSRAIIAGEWYGNPSKAKALLEDICVRWPKGRKVKFLVTCGGFVQFGWPKSMSRMDVGDNKNPNEEAVNALVAEAENCARFVLGEGLSDKLREFTDYITLGIDSSKEKISTTQNYIGQLHVELVFLIDLRINKFYWTGKSYPTSNQQNGLVRISNLETHFFDLDIGNVMVLGCHDLTMFNPRSKNAKGWREQVNRNFKELANVKHPICVLHHPHTTVKRRTWLNAWNCLTKKLSSVKHYSGAGGYHEPNRDQSEWDALDVVLKSTKCGSTIAFVVWMN
;
A
#
# COMPACT_ATOMS: atom_id res chain seq x y z
N MET A 1 7.32 42.91 -4.96
CA MET A 1 6.55 44.11 -4.51
C MET A 1 5.07 43.73 -4.50
N ILE A 2 4.35 44.11 -3.44
CA ILE A 2 2.91 43.83 -3.29
C ILE A 2 2.13 44.76 -4.21
N PRO A 3 1.17 44.27 -5.02
CA PRO A 3 0.34 45.12 -5.89
C PRO A 3 -0.50 46.14 -5.11
N LYS A 4 -0.52 47.39 -5.58
CA LYS A 4 -1.23 48.49 -4.91
C LYS A 4 -2.77 48.40 -4.99
N ASN A 5 -3.30 47.59 -5.89
CA ASN A 5 -4.75 47.36 -6.08
C ASN A 5 -5.33 46.29 -5.13
N ILE A 6 -4.52 45.73 -4.23
CA ILE A 6 -5.04 44.87 -3.15
C ILE A 6 -5.55 45.80 -2.03
N HIS A 7 -6.86 45.75 -1.77
CA HIS A 7 -7.54 46.54 -0.73
C HIS A 7 -7.99 45.64 0.44
N ARG A 8 -8.45 46.25 1.52
CA ARG A 8 -8.89 45.58 2.73
C ARG A 8 -9.91 44.47 2.47
N GLU A 9 -10.86 44.67 1.56
CA GLU A 9 -11.88 43.69 1.19
C GLU A 9 -11.29 42.38 0.61
N HIS A 10 -10.21 42.47 -0.16
CA HIS A 10 -9.54 41.28 -0.73
C HIS A 10 -8.79 40.50 0.35
N ILE A 11 -8.23 41.18 1.35
CA ILE A 11 -7.62 40.55 2.53
C ILE A 11 -8.69 39.83 3.36
N LEU A 12 -9.87 40.43 3.55
CA LEU A 12 -11.00 39.78 4.26
C LEU A 12 -11.50 38.52 3.53
N LYS A 13 -11.63 38.57 2.21
CA LYS A 13 -11.96 37.39 1.39
C LYS A 13 -10.91 36.27 1.53
N ALA A 14 -9.63 36.64 1.52
CA ALA A 14 -8.53 35.69 1.73
C ALA A 14 -8.57 35.08 3.14
N ILE A 15 -8.85 35.87 4.17
CA ILE A 15 -9.03 35.39 5.54
C ILE A 15 -10.22 34.42 5.62
N GLU A 16 -11.32 34.73 4.94
CA GLU A 16 -12.50 33.87 4.92
C GLU A 16 -12.24 32.54 4.17
N GLU A 17 -11.50 32.57 3.06
CA GLU A 17 -11.07 31.35 2.35
C GLU A 17 -10.19 30.51 3.27
N VAL A 18 -9.19 31.13 3.96
CA VAL A 18 -8.30 30.42 4.89
C VAL A 18 -9.07 29.86 6.11
N ARG A 19 -10.13 30.50 6.56
CA ARG A 19 -11.02 29.95 7.60
C ARG A 19 -11.70 28.64 7.15
N LYS A 20 -12.02 28.52 5.85
CA LYS A 20 -12.69 27.36 5.29
C LYS A 20 -11.72 26.25 4.89
N THR A 21 -10.57 26.60 4.34
CA THR A 21 -9.62 25.67 3.70
C THR A 21 -8.37 25.40 4.54
N GLY A 22 -8.10 26.21 5.56
CA GLY A 22 -6.86 26.16 6.32
C GLY A 22 -5.67 26.83 5.60
N VAL A 23 -4.51 26.82 6.24
CA VAL A 23 -3.24 27.30 5.67
C VAL A 23 -2.48 26.10 5.09
N PRO A 24 -2.13 26.10 3.79
CA PRO A 24 -1.36 25.03 3.19
C PRO A 24 -0.01 24.81 3.85
N GLU A 25 0.51 23.58 3.77
CA GLU A 25 1.81 23.22 4.29
C GLU A 25 2.92 24.12 3.68
N GLY A 26 3.85 24.56 4.52
CA GLY A 26 4.93 25.47 4.10
C GLY A 26 4.51 26.95 3.93
N ARG A 27 3.21 27.30 4.03
CA ARG A 27 2.71 28.66 3.88
C ARG A 27 2.46 29.39 5.22
N GLY A 28 2.77 28.76 6.33
CA GLY A 28 2.66 29.34 7.68
C GLY A 28 3.66 30.48 7.95
N SER A 29 3.45 31.20 9.07
CA SER A 29 4.38 32.24 9.54
C SER A 29 5.01 31.85 10.87
N LYS A 30 6.31 32.11 11.03
CA LYS A 30 7.08 31.78 12.23
C LYS A 30 7.15 32.91 13.26
N LYS A 31 7.01 34.15 12.84
CA LYS A 31 7.32 35.33 13.69
C LYS A 31 6.15 36.30 13.83
N PHE A 32 5.43 36.61 12.76
CA PHE A 32 4.34 37.58 12.74
C PHE A 32 3.03 36.96 12.28
N LEU A 33 1.92 37.37 12.90
CA LEU A 33 0.57 36.92 12.55
C LEU A 33 -0.39 38.13 12.45
N ILE A 34 -1.37 38.05 11.54
CA ILE A 34 -2.53 38.93 11.54
C ILE A 34 -3.47 38.42 12.63
N GLU A 35 -3.80 39.27 13.61
CA GLU A 35 -4.87 39.02 14.55
C GLU A 35 -6.16 39.62 14.00
N PHE A 36 -7.14 38.77 13.74
CA PHE A 36 -8.44 39.19 13.23
C PHE A 36 -9.54 38.28 13.78
N ASP A 37 -10.51 38.87 14.43
CA ASP A 37 -11.69 38.19 14.97
C ASP A 37 -11.32 37.03 15.94
N GLY A 38 -10.33 37.27 16.83
CA GLY A 38 -9.81 36.32 17.79
C GLY A 38 -8.97 35.19 17.19
N ASN A 39 -8.68 35.24 15.90
CA ASN A 39 -7.91 34.25 15.15
C ASN A 39 -6.62 34.84 14.58
N TYR A 40 -5.67 33.94 14.24
CA TYR A 40 -4.34 34.33 13.80
C TYR A 40 -4.01 33.76 12.41
N TYR A 41 -3.54 34.62 11.48
CA TYR A 41 -3.31 34.25 10.08
C TYR A 41 -1.90 34.63 9.61
N PRO A 42 -1.25 33.84 8.72
CA PRO A 42 0.08 34.14 8.22
C PRO A 42 0.06 35.29 7.21
N PRO A 43 0.70 36.43 7.50
CA PRO A 43 0.62 37.66 6.70
C PRO A 43 0.95 37.46 5.22
N LYS A 44 2.05 36.77 4.94
CA LYS A 44 2.54 36.53 3.58
C LYS A 44 1.58 35.67 2.75
N TYR A 45 0.97 34.66 3.36
CA TYR A 45 0.01 33.81 2.65
C TYR A 45 -1.31 34.53 2.39
N ILE A 46 -1.81 35.30 3.37
CA ILE A 46 -3.04 36.09 3.19
C ILE A 46 -2.89 37.11 2.05
N ILE A 47 -1.75 37.79 1.94
CA ILE A 47 -1.50 38.74 0.82
C ILE A 47 -1.41 37.97 -0.51
N SER A 48 -0.71 36.85 -0.54
CA SER A 48 -0.61 35.98 -1.72
C SER A 48 -1.98 35.59 -2.24
N LEU A 49 -2.84 35.10 -1.34
CA LEU A 49 -4.21 34.68 -1.65
C LEU A 49 -5.13 35.85 -2.02
N ALA A 50 -4.98 37.01 -1.35
CA ALA A 50 -5.76 38.20 -1.66
C ALA A 50 -5.56 38.67 -3.11
N ASN A 51 -4.37 38.48 -3.68
CA ASN A 51 -4.08 38.78 -5.08
C ASN A 51 -4.97 38.04 -6.06
N LYS A 52 -5.36 36.79 -5.72
CA LYS A 52 -6.27 35.98 -6.54
C LYS A 52 -7.64 36.66 -6.73
N TYR A 53 -8.12 37.36 -5.71
CA TYR A 53 -9.42 38.04 -5.75
C TYR A 53 -9.43 39.35 -6.53
N VAL A 54 -8.27 39.90 -6.86
CA VAL A 54 -8.15 41.17 -7.59
C VAL A 54 -7.45 41.02 -8.93
N ASN A 55 -6.50 40.09 -9.05
CA ASN A 55 -5.69 39.92 -10.25
C ASN A 55 -5.83 38.52 -10.87
N GLY A 56 -6.72 37.65 -10.35
CA GLY A 56 -7.06 36.33 -10.90
C GLY A 56 -6.14 35.18 -10.49
N GLU A 57 -4.95 35.44 -9.96
CA GLU A 57 -3.95 34.45 -9.55
C GLU A 57 -3.33 34.74 -8.19
N GLU A 58 -2.84 33.71 -7.49
CA GLU A 58 -2.07 33.92 -6.27
C GLU A 58 -0.74 34.64 -6.56
N LEU A 59 -0.40 35.62 -5.73
CA LEU A 59 0.90 36.29 -5.82
C LEU A 59 2.02 35.36 -5.36
N SER A 60 2.97 35.05 -6.25
CA SER A 60 4.11 34.21 -5.90
C SER A 60 4.86 34.74 -4.68
N PRO A 61 5.15 33.88 -3.67
CA PRO A 61 5.89 34.27 -2.48
C PRO A 61 7.29 34.83 -2.74
N SER A 62 7.88 34.56 -3.92
CA SER A 62 9.18 35.11 -4.32
C SER A 62 9.13 36.58 -4.77
N LYS A 63 7.95 37.12 -5.10
CA LYS A 63 7.78 38.48 -5.62
C LYS A 63 7.76 39.58 -4.54
N PHE A 64 7.65 39.20 -3.26
CA PHE A 64 7.64 40.15 -2.14
C PHE A 64 8.21 39.51 -0.87
N SER A 65 8.72 40.31 0.06
CA SER A 65 9.32 39.84 1.29
C SER A 65 8.27 39.63 2.39
N GLY A 66 8.52 38.61 3.23
CA GLY A 66 7.84 38.48 4.52
C GLY A 66 8.43 39.47 5.54
N GLY A 67 7.82 39.62 6.70
CA GLY A 67 8.28 40.57 7.71
C GLY A 67 7.86 42.01 7.42
N THR A 68 8.79 42.94 7.30
CA THR A 68 8.49 44.37 7.25
C THR A 68 7.53 44.73 6.10
N GLU A 69 7.83 44.35 4.87
CA GLU A 69 7.00 44.69 3.69
C GLU A 69 5.55 44.22 3.83
N SER A 70 5.37 42.92 4.17
CA SER A 70 4.04 42.34 4.35
C SER A 70 3.30 42.92 5.55
N ASN A 71 3.99 43.15 6.65
CA ASN A 71 3.39 43.65 7.89
C ASN A 71 2.96 45.09 7.77
N ASP A 72 3.79 45.96 7.17
CA ASP A 72 3.48 47.37 7.00
C ASP A 72 2.34 47.57 5.99
N PHE A 73 2.31 46.76 4.92
CA PHE A 73 1.19 46.75 3.99
C PHE A 73 -0.14 46.40 4.68
N LEU A 74 -0.16 45.37 5.53
CA LEU A 74 -1.36 44.98 6.25
C LEU A 74 -1.75 45.98 7.35
N ARG A 75 -0.78 46.57 8.04
CA ARG A 75 -1.05 47.66 9.00
C ARG A 75 -1.67 48.87 8.32
N ALA A 76 -1.17 49.26 7.13
CA ALA A 76 -1.76 50.34 6.34
C ALA A 76 -3.21 50.05 5.91
N LEU A 77 -3.59 48.76 5.77
CA LEU A 77 -4.97 48.35 5.54
C LEU A 77 -5.80 48.14 6.83
N GLY A 78 -5.25 48.54 8.01
CA GLY A 78 -5.93 48.51 9.30
C GLY A 78 -6.01 47.11 9.95
N PHE A 79 -5.08 46.22 9.64
CA PHE A 79 -4.98 44.93 10.34
C PHE A 79 -3.95 44.97 11.47
N LYS A 80 -4.29 44.32 12.59
CA LYS A 80 -3.38 44.20 13.71
C LYS A 80 -2.38 43.07 13.46
N ILE A 81 -1.08 43.40 13.52
CA ILE A 81 0.01 42.43 13.38
C ILE A 81 0.63 42.20 14.76
N VAL A 82 0.67 40.95 15.19
CA VAL A 82 1.27 40.52 16.47
C VAL A 82 2.53 39.73 16.25
N GLU A 83 3.52 39.91 17.15
CA GLU A 83 4.73 39.11 17.17
C GLU A 83 4.54 37.94 18.13
N THR A 84 4.73 36.70 17.66
CA THR A 84 4.53 35.50 18.48
C THR A 84 5.75 35.25 19.36
N LYS A 85 5.61 35.49 20.66
CA LYS A 85 6.48 34.95 21.71
C LYS A 85 5.86 33.73 22.41
N LEU A 86 4.78 33.13 21.86
CA LEU A 86 3.96 32.10 22.49
C LEU A 86 3.97 30.77 21.73
N PRO A 87 3.77 29.62 22.43
CA PRO A 87 3.71 28.30 21.80
C PRO A 87 2.49 28.18 20.87
N ARG A 88 2.73 27.62 19.71
CA ARG A 88 1.86 27.47 18.55
C ARG A 88 0.43 26.99 18.89
N LYS A 89 -0.57 27.86 18.72
CA LYS A 89 -1.92 27.44 18.33
C LYS A 89 -2.28 28.21 17.07
N ILE A 90 -2.12 27.59 15.93
CA ILE A 90 -2.64 28.08 14.64
C ILE A 90 -4.06 27.54 14.51
N VAL A 91 -4.97 28.43 14.17
CA VAL A 91 -6.41 28.24 14.11
C VAL A 91 -6.82 26.99 13.35
N GLN A 92 -7.48 26.12 14.08
CA GLN A 92 -8.47 25.19 13.55
C GLN A 92 -9.74 25.40 14.38
N THR A 93 -10.81 25.87 13.79
CA THR A 93 -12.17 25.51 14.23
C THR A 93 -13.21 25.87 13.17
N PRO A 94 -14.00 24.96 12.68
CA PRO A 94 -15.33 25.22 12.17
C PRO A 94 -16.38 24.97 13.26
N LEU A 95 -17.44 25.75 13.21
CA LEU A 95 -18.60 25.72 14.08
C LEU A 95 -19.27 24.31 14.14
N LYS A 96 -19.67 23.93 15.35
CA LYS A 96 -20.43 22.73 15.70
C LYS A 96 -21.71 22.58 14.85
N LYS A 97 -21.81 21.48 14.09
CA LYS A 97 -23.04 20.74 13.88
C LYS A 97 -22.74 19.27 14.19
N HIS A 98 -23.53 18.72 15.10
CA HIS A 98 -23.45 17.31 15.50
C HIS A 98 -23.56 16.40 14.28
N LYS A 99 -22.48 15.69 13.97
CA LYS A 99 -22.44 14.38 13.33
C LYS A 99 -21.04 13.79 13.56
N GLU A 100 -21.00 12.51 13.82
CA GLU A 100 -19.90 11.67 14.21
C GLU A 100 -18.53 12.01 13.60
N THR A 101 -17.52 12.12 14.46
CA THR A 101 -16.18 12.62 14.19
C THR A 101 -15.33 11.59 13.48
N VAL A 102 -14.97 11.90 12.24
CA VAL A 102 -13.74 11.38 11.63
C VAL A 102 -12.58 12.26 12.11
N SER A 103 -11.59 11.68 12.77
CA SER A 103 -10.46 12.37 13.38
C SER A 103 -9.53 12.98 12.35
N SER A 104 -9.38 14.31 12.37
CA SER A 104 -8.32 15.03 11.67
C SER A 104 -6.96 14.67 12.27
N VAL A 105 -5.98 14.30 11.44
CA VAL A 105 -4.60 14.03 11.84
C VAL A 105 -3.98 15.33 12.37
N VAL A 106 -3.86 15.44 13.67
CA VAL A 106 -3.07 16.50 14.34
C VAL A 106 -1.60 16.15 14.12
N HIS A 107 -0.83 17.04 13.49
CA HIS A 107 0.63 16.90 13.43
C HIS A 107 1.18 16.87 14.86
N HIS A 108 1.50 15.67 15.33
CA HIS A 108 2.05 15.40 16.64
C HIS A 108 3.59 15.37 16.55
N ASP A 109 4.29 15.91 17.57
CA ASP A 109 5.73 15.80 17.66
C ASP A 109 6.10 14.33 17.92
N GLU A 110 6.81 13.70 17.00
CA GLU A 110 7.24 12.30 17.09
C GLU A 110 8.07 12.01 18.37
N ARG A 111 8.74 13.03 18.93
CA ARG A 111 9.55 12.93 20.15
C ARG A 111 8.76 13.22 21.42
N CYS A 112 7.44 13.19 21.36
CA CYS A 112 6.59 13.42 22.52
C CYS A 112 6.79 12.31 23.58
N PRO A 113 7.33 12.62 24.77
CA PRO A 113 7.59 11.60 25.79
C PRO A 113 6.30 10.95 26.33
N LYS A 114 5.16 11.64 26.22
CA LYS A 114 3.84 11.12 26.60
C LYS A 114 3.38 9.96 25.72
N CYS A 115 3.85 9.86 24.46
CA CYS A 115 3.47 8.78 23.56
C CYS A 115 3.96 7.43 24.10
N LYS A 116 5.23 7.30 24.43
CA LYS A 116 5.78 6.05 25.00
C LYS A 116 5.13 5.69 26.33
N GLU A 117 4.86 6.68 27.19
CA GLU A 117 4.16 6.46 28.47
C GLU A 117 2.71 5.97 28.27
N THR A 118 1.99 6.55 27.32
CA THR A 118 0.63 6.12 26.98
C THR A 118 0.62 4.70 26.43
N ILE A 119 1.54 4.39 25.50
CA ILE A 119 1.70 3.04 24.92
C ILE A 119 2.00 2.02 26.04
N ARG A 120 2.92 2.32 26.95
CA ARG A 120 3.24 1.46 28.09
C ARG A 120 1.97 1.13 28.91
N LYS A 121 1.20 2.15 29.30
CA LYS A 121 -0.03 1.97 30.09
C LYS A 121 -1.10 1.16 29.34
N LEU A 122 -1.25 1.40 28.04
CA LEU A 122 -2.16 0.62 27.19
C LEU A 122 -1.74 -0.85 27.09
N LEU A 123 -0.44 -1.11 26.90
CA LEU A 123 0.11 -2.47 26.91
C LEU A 123 -0.13 -3.16 28.26
N GLU A 124 0.06 -2.44 29.38
CA GLU A 124 -0.19 -2.96 30.73
C GLU A 124 -1.68 -3.29 30.95
N ARG A 125 -2.59 -2.47 30.43
CA ARG A 125 -4.04 -2.74 30.50
C ARG A 125 -4.44 -3.99 29.71
N ILE A 126 -3.79 -4.26 28.57
CA ILE A 126 -4.14 -5.37 27.69
C ILE A 126 -3.46 -6.67 28.13
N TYR A 127 -2.18 -6.62 28.47
CA TYR A 127 -1.34 -7.80 28.67
C TYR A 127 -0.82 -7.99 30.10
N GLY A 128 -1.05 -7.04 30.99
CA GLY A 128 -0.53 -7.04 32.35
C GLY A 128 0.91 -6.51 32.42
N LYS A 129 1.85 -7.30 32.93
CA LYS A 129 3.24 -6.85 33.13
C LYS A 129 3.91 -6.45 31.81
N VAL A 130 4.49 -5.23 31.78
CA VAL A 130 5.30 -4.69 30.67
C VAL A 130 6.61 -4.18 31.23
N GLU A 131 7.72 -4.56 30.62
CA GLU A 131 9.05 -4.09 30.99
C GLU A 131 9.54 -3.07 29.96
N GLN A 132 9.71 -1.81 30.40
CA GLN A 132 10.21 -0.72 29.57
C GLN A 132 11.72 -0.68 29.59
N ASN A 133 12.35 -0.34 28.45
CA ASN A 133 13.80 -0.32 28.29
C ASN A 133 14.44 -1.66 28.67
N TYR A 134 13.78 -2.76 28.32
CA TYR A 134 14.26 -4.10 28.64
C TYR A 134 15.51 -4.47 27.84
N LYS A 135 16.49 -5.05 28.52
CA LYS A 135 17.75 -5.46 27.92
C LYS A 135 17.77 -6.97 27.70
N PHE A 136 17.90 -7.37 26.46
CA PHE A 136 18.23 -8.75 26.12
C PHE A 136 19.75 -8.93 26.12
N GLU A 137 20.23 -9.98 26.76
CA GLU A 137 21.65 -10.36 26.70
C GLU A 137 21.94 -11.04 25.36
N VAL A 138 22.20 -10.20 24.35
CA VAL A 138 22.52 -10.58 22.97
C VAL A 138 23.62 -9.68 22.47
N GLY A 139 24.65 -10.27 21.88
CA GLY A 139 25.74 -9.56 21.24
C GLY A 139 25.30 -8.79 19.99
N THR A 140 26.21 -7.98 19.48
CA THR A 140 25.94 -7.18 18.26
C THR A 140 26.95 -7.43 17.16
N LEU A 141 28.01 -8.16 17.45
CA LEU A 141 29.00 -8.54 16.45
C LEU A 141 28.44 -9.69 15.60
N LEU A 142 28.83 -9.76 14.34
CA LEU A 142 28.38 -10.83 13.45
C LEU A 142 28.75 -12.22 13.97
N GLU A 143 29.92 -12.32 14.63
CA GLU A 143 30.45 -13.55 15.23
C GLU A 143 29.57 -14.09 16.36
N ASP A 144 28.80 -13.24 17.03
CA ASP A 144 27.89 -13.63 18.12
C ASP A 144 26.74 -14.54 17.60
N PHE A 145 26.53 -14.60 16.28
CA PHE A 145 25.45 -15.33 15.63
C PHE A 145 25.91 -16.59 14.89
N LEU A 146 27.18 -16.95 14.91
CA LEU A 146 27.77 -18.09 14.19
C LEU A 146 27.04 -19.42 14.42
N SER A 147 26.49 -19.62 15.61
CA SER A 147 25.78 -20.86 15.99
C SER A 147 24.29 -20.82 15.63
N THR A 148 23.77 -19.73 15.05
CA THR A 148 22.35 -19.57 14.74
C THR A 148 22.05 -19.90 13.26
N SER A 149 20.84 -20.36 12.98
CA SER A 149 20.38 -20.58 11.60
C SER A 149 20.30 -19.27 10.79
N CYS A 150 20.28 -18.12 11.47
CA CYS A 150 20.19 -16.80 10.85
C CYS A 150 21.55 -16.24 10.38
N TYR A 151 22.68 -16.87 10.78
CA TYR A 151 24.01 -16.30 10.52
C TYR A 151 24.28 -15.96 9.07
N GLY A 152 23.96 -16.87 8.14
CA GLY A 152 24.22 -16.65 6.72
C GLY A 152 23.54 -15.39 6.19
N LYS A 153 22.26 -15.21 6.53
CA LYS A 153 21.49 -14.04 6.11
C LYS A 153 21.94 -12.75 6.82
N LEU A 154 22.22 -12.83 8.11
CA LEU A 154 22.79 -11.69 8.86
C LEU A 154 24.13 -11.24 8.29
N LYS A 155 24.97 -12.21 7.83
CA LYS A 155 26.24 -11.89 7.16
C LYS A 155 26.03 -11.13 5.85
N GLU A 156 25.10 -11.60 4.99
CA GLU A 156 24.78 -10.90 3.73
C GLU A 156 24.32 -9.46 3.99
N ILE A 157 23.45 -9.26 4.98
CA ILE A 157 22.94 -7.93 5.36
C ILE A 157 24.06 -7.05 5.92
N TYR A 158 24.92 -7.60 6.77
CA TYR A 158 26.07 -6.89 7.33
C TYR A 158 27.03 -6.42 6.25
N ASP A 159 27.38 -7.32 5.31
CA ASP A 159 28.24 -7.03 4.17
C ASP A 159 27.63 -5.93 3.28
N ALA A 160 26.31 -5.96 3.05
CA ALA A 160 25.61 -4.93 2.29
C ALA A 160 25.68 -3.56 2.97
N LEU A 161 25.51 -3.50 4.29
CA LEU A 161 25.68 -2.26 5.05
C LEU A 161 27.11 -1.73 4.99
N GLN A 162 28.14 -2.60 5.12
CA GLN A 162 29.54 -2.19 4.98
C GLN A 162 29.83 -1.62 3.59
N ASN A 163 29.24 -2.19 2.56
CA ASN A 163 29.47 -1.77 1.17
C ASN A 163 28.70 -0.53 0.77
N HIS A 164 27.62 -0.17 1.48
CA HIS A 164 26.74 0.95 1.13
C HIS A 164 27.47 2.30 1.06
N ARG A 165 28.17 2.69 2.14
CA ARG A 165 28.99 3.91 2.21
C ARG A 165 30.44 3.63 2.56
N GLY A 166 30.86 2.38 2.63
CA GLY A 166 32.24 1.95 2.88
C GLY A 166 32.64 1.94 4.37
N PHE A 167 31.70 2.12 5.30
CA PHE A 167 32.01 2.04 6.73
C PHE A 167 32.19 0.58 7.16
N ARG A 168 33.44 0.19 7.46
CA ARG A 168 33.77 -1.18 7.88
C ARG A 168 33.44 -1.47 9.34
N GLU A 169 33.50 -0.46 10.20
CA GLU A 169 33.32 -0.58 11.64
C GLU A 169 32.20 0.34 12.16
N PHE A 170 30.95 0.01 11.87
CA PHE A 170 29.81 0.79 12.36
C PHE A 170 29.20 0.22 13.66
N VAL A 171 29.49 -1.01 14.04
CA VAL A 171 29.04 -1.63 15.30
C VAL A 171 29.94 -1.19 16.46
N LYS A 172 29.38 -0.54 17.48
CA LYS A 172 30.13 -0.02 18.63
C LYS A 172 29.64 -0.57 19.97
N ALA A 173 28.38 -0.91 20.11
CA ALA A 173 27.86 -1.54 21.31
C ALA A 173 28.24 -3.02 21.35
N LYS A 174 28.67 -3.55 22.48
CA LYS A 174 28.95 -5.00 22.67
C LYS A 174 27.67 -5.82 22.83
N THR A 175 26.60 -5.21 23.35
CA THR A 175 25.29 -5.83 23.54
C THR A 175 24.23 -5.00 22.84
N LEU A 176 23.18 -5.66 22.37
CA LEU A 176 22.06 -5.02 21.68
C LEU A 176 21.43 -3.95 22.60
N PRO A 177 21.22 -2.72 22.12
CA PRO A 177 20.56 -1.67 22.89
C PRO A 177 19.19 -2.14 23.43
N ASN A 178 18.73 -1.54 24.51
CA ASN A 178 17.46 -1.87 25.14
C ASN A 178 16.30 -1.73 24.14
N CYS A 179 15.30 -2.62 24.22
CA CYS A 179 14.05 -2.44 23.49
C CYS A 179 13.14 -1.44 24.22
N ASP A 180 12.22 -0.82 23.49
CA ASP A 180 11.29 0.13 24.10
C ASP A 180 10.38 -0.57 25.12
N PHE A 181 9.75 -1.70 24.72
CA PHE A 181 8.88 -2.47 25.60
C PHE A 181 9.04 -3.97 25.35
N PHE A 182 9.05 -4.75 26.44
CA PHE A 182 8.93 -6.20 26.40
C PHE A 182 7.70 -6.64 27.18
N VAL A 183 6.89 -7.52 26.59
CA VAL A 183 5.66 -8.08 27.19
C VAL A 183 5.93 -9.55 27.55
N PRO A 184 6.41 -9.85 28.76
CA PRO A 184 6.93 -11.18 29.11
C PRO A 184 5.86 -12.27 29.06
N ASN A 185 4.62 -11.99 29.48
CA ASN A 185 3.50 -12.94 29.48
C ASN A 185 3.11 -13.42 28.05
N GLN A 186 3.42 -12.63 27.04
CA GLN A 186 3.14 -12.94 25.64
C GLN A 186 4.39 -13.21 24.84
N SER A 187 5.58 -12.98 25.43
CA SER A 187 6.89 -13.20 24.80
C SER A 187 7.09 -12.42 23.50
N PHE A 188 6.74 -11.14 23.46
CA PHE A 188 7.00 -10.27 22.30
C PHE A 188 7.56 -8.90 22.72
N ILE A 189 8.21 -8.26 21.74
CA ILE A 189 8.80 -6.93 21.84
C ILE A 189 7.93 -5.93 21.10
N VAL A 190 7.79 -4.70 21.64
CA VAL A 190 7.22 -3.55 20.91
C VAL A 190 8.27 -2.46 20.79
N GLU A 191 8.55 -2.04 19.57
CA GLU A 191 9.44 -0.93 19.24
C GLU A 191 8.63 0.26 18.74
N PHE A 192 8.92 1.45 19.24
CA PHE A 192 8.31 2.70 18.84
C PHE A 192 9.27 3.49 17.99
N ASN A 193 9.10 3.41 16.66
CA ASN A 193 10.01 3.98 15.69
C ASN A 193 9.65 5.42 15.32
N GLU A 194 10.58 6.34 15.52
CA GLU A 194 10.54 7.72 15.07
C GLU A 194 11.11 7.83 13.64
N SER A 195 10.91 8.97 12.97
CA SER A 195 11.38 9.21 11.60
C SER A 195 12.87 8.89 11.37
N GLN A 196 13.71 9.04 12.39
CA GLN A 196 15.14 8.74 12.30
C GLN A 196 15.48 7.26 12.03
N HIS A 197 14.52 6.33 12.17
CA HIS A 197 14.69 4.92 11.84
C HIS A 197 14.49 4.63 10.34
N TYR A 198 13.90 5.55 9.58
CA TYR A 198 13.55 5.35 8.18
C TYR A 198 14.62 5.95 7.26
N THR A 199 15.75 5.26 7.17
CA THR A 199 16.95 5.65 6.41
C THR A 199 17.14 4.74 5.20
N LEU A 200 18.01 5.12 4.26
CA LEU A 200 18.37 4.26 3.12
C LEU A 200 19.06 2.95 3.56
N PRO A 201 20.03 2.94 4.51
CA PRO A 201 20.53 1.68 5.07
C PRO A 201 19.46 0.77 5.64
N ARG A 202 18.42 1.33 6.31
CA ARG A 202 17.31 0.52 6.82
C ARG A 202 16.50 -0.11 5.69
N LYS A 203 16.24 0.62 4.61
CA LYS A 203 15.61 0.07 3.41
C LYS A 203 16.38 -1.12 2.87
N ILE A 204 17.71 -0.97 2.68
CA ILE A 204 18.59 -2.04 2.19
C ILE A 204 18.45 -3.30 3.04
N THR A 205 18.47 -3.16 4.38
CA THR A 205 18.32 -4.34 5.24
C THR A 205 16.97 -5.03 5.10
N LEU A 206 15.88 -4.27 5.04
CA LEU A 206 14.51 -4.81 4.92
C LEU A 206 14.28 -5.56 3.60
N GLU A 207 14.84 -5.05 2.48
CA GLU A 207 14.76 -5.70 1.17
C GLU A 207 15.52 -7.03 1.09
N MET A 208 16.41 -7.27 2.06
CA MET A 208 17.20 -8.50 2.13
C MET A 208 16.65 -9.53 3.12
N TYR A 209 15.56 -9.25 3.83
CA TYR A 209 14.99 -10.21 4.78
C TYR A 209 14.49 -11.46 4.07
N PRO A 210 14.75 -12.66 4.63
CA PRO A 210 14.23 -13.88 4.05
C PRO A 210 12.71 -13.95 4.23
N ASN A 211 12.04 -14.56 3.27
CA ASN A 211 10.57 -14.68 3.30
C ASN A 211 10.07 -15.50 4.51
N GLU A 212 10.91 -16.40 5.01
CA GLU A 212 10.62 -17.27 6.15
C GLU A 212 10.72 -16.54 7.51
N LEU A 213 11.27 -15.33 7.53
CA LEU A 213 11.36 -14.54 8.76
C LEU A 213 9.99 -13.95 9.09
N GLU A 214 9.38 -14.44 10.14
CA GLU A 214 8.13 -13.89 10.65
C GLU A 214 8.36 -12.49 11.24
N LEU A 215 7.60 -11.52 10.73
CA LEU A 215 7.66 -10.12 11.15
C LEU A 215 6.35 -9.69 11.81
N GLY A 216 6.42 -9.00 12.93
CA GLY A 216 5.28 -8.36 13.60
C GLY A 216 4.94 -6.98 13.04
N PHE A 217 5.34 -6.68 11.81
CA PHE A 217 5.06 -5.42 11.11
C PHE A 217 5.09 -5.65 9.59
N ASN A 218 4.48 -4.74 8.83
CA ASN A 218 4.48 -4.80 7.38
C ASN A 218 5.81 -4.24 6.82
N SER A 219 6.69 -5.11 6.29
CA SER A 219 8.01 -4.74 5.75
C SER A 219 7.90 -3.79 4.56
N GLU A 220 6.93 -3.99 3.66
CA GLU A 220 6.72 -3.14 2.49
C GLU A 220 6.32 -1.71 2.90
N LYS A 221 5.45 -1.56 3.91
CA LYS A 221 5.14 -0.26 4.50
C LYS A 221 6.40 0.40 5.06
N TRP A 222 7.26 -0.35 5.76
CA TRP A 222 8.51 0.17 6.31
C TRP A 222 9.50 0.57 5.21
N ILE A 223 9.61 -0.20 4.14
CA ILE A 223 10.41 0.14 2.94
C ILE A 223 9.89 1.44 2.30
N ALA A 224 8.57 1.54 2.08
CA ALA A 224 7.95 2.76 1.55
C ALA A 224 8.17 3.99 2.45
N LEU A 225 8.13 3.82 3.78
CA LEU A 225 8.46 4.88 4.73
C LEU A 225 9.94 5.29 4.64
N CYS A 226 10.87 4.35 4.48
CA CYS A 226 12.29 4.65 4.26
C CYS A 226 12.50 5.47 2.97
N GLU A 227 11.79 5.17 1.90
CA GLU A 227 11.82 5.94 0.65
C GLU A 227 11.23 7.34 0.81
N LYS A 228 10.08 7.44 1.48
CA LYS A 228 9.34 8.69 1.66
C LYS A 228 10.05 9.65 2.61
N ILE A 229 10.50 9.16 3.76
CA ILE A 229 11.11 9.97 4.83
C ILE A 229 12.57 10.23 4.52
N ASN A 230 13.31 9.18 4.10
CA ASN A 230 14.73 9.23 3.75
C ASN A 230 15.54 10.04 4.77
N ALA A 231 15.39 9.68 6.05
CA ALA A 231 16.01 10.40 7.15
C ALA A 231 17.55 10.38 7.05
N ARG A 232 18.17 11.47 7.47
CA ARG A 232 19.63 11.63 7.52
C ARG A 232 20.08 11.80 8.95
N ASP A 233 20.97 10.89 9.40
CA ASP A 233 21.58 10.92 10.72
C ASP A 233 23.05 10.48 10.60
N ASN A 234 23.92 11.48 10.39
CA ASN A 234 25.34 11.29 10.11
C ASN A 234 26.25 11.73 11.27
N ASP A 235 25.75 11.74 12.48
CA ASP A 235 26.56 12.02 13.67
C ASP A 235 26.44 10.88 14.71
N PRO A 236 27.44 9.97 14.75
CA PRO A 236 28.64 9.87 13.90
C PRO A 236 28.33 9.44 12.45
N PRO A 237 29.25 9.61 11.49
CA PRO A 237 28.99 9.38 10.05
C PRO A 237 28.36 8.02 9.68
N TYR A 238 28.63 6.97 10.44
CA TYR A 238 28.11 5.61 10.27
C TYR A 238 26.81 5.33 11.05
N ARG A 239 26.17 6.37 11.61
CA ARG A 239 25.01 6.20 12.50
C ARG A 239 23.83 5.51 11.82
N GLU A 240 23.61 5.78 10.54
CA GLU A 240 22.49 5.19 9.79
C GLU A 240 22.69 3.67 9.61
N GLU A 241 23.91 3.20 9.24
CA GLU A 241 24.25 1.77 9.14
C GLU A 241 24.18 1.10 10.51
N GLN A 242 24.68 1.75 11.55
CA GLN A 242 24.63 1.25 12.91
C GLN A 242 23.20 1.01 13.38
N ARG A 243 22.32 1.99 13.17
CA ARG A 243 20.89 1.87 13.55
C ARG A 243 20.20 0.79 12.73
N ALA A 244 20.40 0.78 11.42
CA ALA A 244 19.82 -0.24 10.54
C ALA A 244 20.24 -1.66 10.96
N TRP A 245 21.50 -1.85 11.39
CA TRP A 245 21.97 -3.12 11.90
C TRP A 245 21.30 -3.52 13.22
N TYR A 246 21.22 -2.60 14.19
CA TYR A 246 20.57 -2.90 15.48
C TYR A 246 19.07 -3.16 15.31
N ASP A 247 18.41 -2.45 14.41
CA ASP A 247 17.02 -2.71 14.04
C ASP A 247 16.86 -4.10 13.39
N THR A 248 17.81 -4.50 12.52
CA THR A 248 17.84 -5.84 11.93
C THR A 248 18.00 -6.91 13.00
N LEU A 249 18.98 -6.76 13.90
CA LEU A 249 19.16 -7.70 15.00
C LEU A 249 17.90 -7.82 15.88
N ARG A 250 17.18 -6.71 16.09
CA ARG A 250 15.92 -6.69 16.83
C ARG A 250 14.82 -7.47 16.12
N ASP A 251 14.79 -7.46 14.80
CA ASP A 251 13.81 -8.19 14.02
C ASP A 251 14.12 -9.69 13.92
N PHE A 252 15.39 -10.06 13.94
CA PHE A 252 15.83 -11.47 13.97
C PHE A 252 15.84 -12.07 15.38
N LEU A 253 15.83 -11.24 16.43
CA LEU A 253 15.87 -11.68 17.82
C LEU A 253 14.76 -12.67 18.19
N PRO A 254 13.49 -12.50 17.73
CA PRO A 254 12.43 -13.47 17.96
C PRO A 254 12.79 -14.88 17.49
N ALA A 255 13.27 -15.03 16.26
CA ALA A 255 13.68 -16.33 15.71
C ALA A 255 14.86 -16.94 16.48
N ILE A 256 15.79 -16.12 16.99
CA ILE A 256 16.95 -16.57 17.75
C ILE A 256 16.59 -16.98 19.18
N LYS A 257 15.62 -16.32 19.82
CA LYS A 257 15.25 -16.51 21.24
C LYS A 257 13.92 -17.24 21.44
N GLY A 258 13.24 -17.69 20.39
CA GLY A 258 11.92 -18.33 20.49
C GLY A 258 10.83 -17.38 21.00
N LEU A 259 10.91 -16.10 20.64
CA LEU A 259 9.88 -15.11 20.94
C LEU A 259 8.89 -14.99 19.78
N LYS A 260 7.74 -14.37 20.03
CA LYS A 260 6.85 -13.92 18.95
C LYS A 260 7.48 -12.72 18.22
N PRO A 261 7.13 -12.50 16.94
CA PRO A 261 7.67 -11.41 16.13
C PRO A 261 7.60 -10.04 16.81
N THR A 262 8.65 -9.22 16.60
CA THR A 262 8.71 -7.85 17.12
C THR A 262 7.66 -6.97 16.47
N ILE A 263 6.77 -6.38 17.27
CA ILE A 263 5.79 -5.39 16.81
C ILE A 263 6.47 -4.04 16.69
N ARG A 264 6.28 -3.36 15.55
CA ARG A 264 6.80 -2.00 15.32
C ARG A 264 5.68 -1.00 15.14
N LEU A 265 5.70 0.08 15.92
CA LEU A 265 4.77 1.20 15.83
C LEU A 265 5.51 2.42 15.28
N PHE A 266 4.95 3.06 14.26
CA PHE A 266 5.52 4.31 13.74
C PHE A 266 4.94 5.51 14.50
N ALA A 267 5.81 6.38 15.00
CA ALA A 267 5.40 7.58 15.73
C ALA A 267 4.48 8.51 14.92
N GLY A 268 4.67 8.56 13.59
CA GLY A 268 3.89 9.38 12.68
C GLY A 268 2.52 8.80 12.26
N ASP A 269 2.23 7.53 12.57
CA ASP A 269 0.95 6.91 12.19
C ASP A 269 -0.23 7.47 13.01
N PHE A 270 0.04 7.90 14.25
CA PHE A 270 -1.02 8.32 15.16
C PHE A 270 -0.51 9.25 16.28
N ALA A 271 -1.38 10.13 16.79
CA ALA A 271 -1.09 10.91 18.00
C ALA A 271 -1.26 10.02 19.26
N TRP A 272 -0.33 9.09 19.48
CA TRP A 272 -0.42 8.02 20.48
C TRP A 272 -0.76 8.51 21.91
N CYS A 273 -0.29 9.71 22.27
CA CYS A 273 -0.62 10.32 23.57
C CYS A 273 -2.06 10.85 23.66
N SER A 274 -2.85 10.81 22.60
CA SER A 274 -4.27 11.18 22.62
C SER A 274 -5.17 10.04 23.11
N LEU A 275 -4.65 8.81 23.16
CA LEU A 275 -5.38 7.66 23.70
C LEU A 275 -5.42 7.73 25.23
N ASN A 276 -6.56 7.34 25.79
CA ASN A 276 -6.75 7.23 27.23
C ASN A 276 -6.71 5.76 27.67
N PRO A 277 -5.69 5.34 28.46
CA PRO A 277 -5.57 3.95 28.95
C PRO A 277 -6.73 3.49 29.85
N ASP A 278 -7.57 4.39 30.33
CA ASP A 278 -8.74 4.06 31.16
C ASP A 278 -10.05 4.05 30.33
N ASN A 279 -9.99 4.35 29.03
CA ASN A 279 -11.15 4.32 28.14
C ASN A 279 -11.17 3.02 27.34
N THR A 280 -12.23 2.21 27.47
CA THR A 280 -12.37 0.92 26.79
C THR A 280 -12.27 1.04 25.26
N SER A 281 -12.87 2.08 24.67
CA SER A 281 -12.82 2.30 23.21
C SER A 281 -11.39 2.59 22.73
N ASP A 282 -10.60 3.33 23.51
CA ASP A 282 -9.21 3.64 23.18
C ASP A 282 -8.30 2.41 23.37
N ILE A 283 -8.58 1.59 24.40
CA ILE A 283 -7.91 0.29 24.60
C ILE A 283 -8.20 -0.65 23.42
N GLU A 284 -9.46 -0.75 23.00
CA GLU A 284 -9.84 -1.54 21.82
C GLU A 284 -9.18 -1.02 20.55
N LYS A 285 -9.15 0.30 20.36
CA LYS A 285 -8.47 0.95 19.23
C LYS A 285 -6.98 0.61 19.21
N PHE A 286 -6.31 0.71 20.35
CA PHE A 286 -4.89 0.37 20.47
C PHE A 286 -4.65 -1.14 20.27
N SER A 287 -5.53 -2.00 20.81
CA SER A 287 -5.49 -3.45 20.56
C SER A 287 -5.62 -3.78 19.08
N LYS A 288 -6.41 -3.01 18.32
CA LYS A 288 -6.48 -3.12 16.86
C LYS A 288 -5.16 -2.72 16.19
N PHE A 289 -4.48 -1.67 16.65
CA PHE A 289 -3.14 -1.32 16.14
C PHE A 289 -2.12 -2.44 16.39
N LEU A 290 -2.11 -3.04 17.58
CA LEU A 290 -1.20 -4.15 17.89
C LEU A 290 -1.50 -5.39 17.05
N ARG A 291 -2.78 -5.74 16.88
CA ARG A 291 -3.21 -6.83 15.99
C ARG A 291 -2.89 -6.52 14.54
N ARG A 292 -3.09 -5.27 14.09
CA ARG A 292 -2.69 -4.80 12.76
C ARG A 292 -1.20 -4.93 12.50
N ALA A 293 -0.38 -4.79 13.52
CA ALA A 293 1.06 -5.01 13.41
C ALA A 293 1.42 -6.51 13.41
N SER A 294 0.64 -7.37 14.10
CA SER A 294 0.91 -8.82 14.27
C SER A 294 -0.01 -9.72 13.46
N GLU A 295 -1.26 -9.29 13.20
CA GLU A 295 -2.24 -10.00 12.36
C GLU A 295 -2.58 -9.12 11.17
N SER A 296 -2.33 -9.61 9.97
CA SER A 296 -2.35 -8.81 8.75
C SER A 296 -3.76 -8.53 8.21
N TRP A 297 -4.81 -9.27 8.62
CA TRP A 297 -6.16 -9.14 8.05
C TRP A 297 -7.28 -9.74 8.91
N GLU A 298 -8.53 -9.30 8.65
CA GLU A 298 -9.77 -9.96 9.07
C GLU A 298 -10.52 -10.45 7.82
N ILE A 299 -11.13 -11.64 7.86
CA ILE A 299 -11.91 -12.19 6.76
C ILE A 299 -13.40 -12.19 7.13
N GLU A 300 -14.19 -11.44 6.40
CA GLU A 300 -15.65 -11.50 6.39
C GLU A 300 -16.10 -12.44 5.28
N VAL A 301 -16.92 -13.43 5.61
CA VAL A 301 -17.44 -14.40 4.63
C VAL A 301 -18.88 -14.05 4.28
N ARG A 302 -19.14 -13.82 3.00
CA ARG A 302 -20.47 -13.60 2.44
C ARG A 302 -20.83 -14.79 1.54
N ASP A 303 -21.62 -15.72 2.08
CA ASP A 303 -22.07 -16.90 1.39
C ASP A 303 -23.45 -16.69 0.76
N GLU A 304 -23.64 -17.23 -0.43
CA GLU A 304 -24.91 -17.22 -1.15
C GLU A 304 -25.35 -18.67 -1.44
N PRO A 305 -26.66 -18.93 -1.60
CA PRO A 305 -27.15 -20.28 -1.88
C PRO A 305 -26.58 -20.86 -3.17
N ASN A 306 -26.15 -22.13 -3.14
CA ASN A 306 -25.63 -22.88 -4.30
C ASN A 306 -24.54 -22.12 -5.07
N PRO A 307 -23.40 -21.75 -4.44
CA PRO A 307 -22.37 -20.96 -5.08
C PRO A 307 -21.65 -21.76 -6.16
N PHE A 308 -21.45 -21.14 -7.34
CA PHE A 308 -20.62 -21.69 -8.42
C PHE A 308 -19.19 -21.17 -8.34
N LEU A 309 -19.02 -19.94 -7.88
CA LEU A 309 -17.75 -19.24 -7.77
C LEU A 309 -17.47 -18.82 -6.33
N SER A 310 -16.21 -18.67 -6.00
CA SER A 310 -15.78 -17.89 -4.85
C SER A 310 -14.72 -16.86 -5.26
N ARG A 311 -14.52 -15.86 -4.44
CA ARG A 311 -13.55 -14.81 -4.68
C ARG A 311 -12.99 -14.23 -3.39
N ALA A 312 -11.72 -13.84 -3.42
CA ALA A 312 -11.06 -13.08 -2.38
C ALA A 312 -11.02 -11.59 -2.79
N ILE A 313 -11.66 -10.73 -2.03
CA ILE A 313 -11.66 -9.27 -2.21
C ILE A 313 -10.77 -8.66 -1.15
N ILE A 314 -9.70 -8.02 -1.56
CA ILE A 314 -8.77 -7.35 -0.63
C ILE A 314 -9.30 -5.93 -0.36
N ALA A 315 -9.63 -5.63 0.89
CA ALA A 315 -10.07 -4.31 1.34
C ALA A 315 -8.96 -3.65 2.17
N GLY A 316 -8.12 -2.84 1.54
CA GLY A 316 -6.97 -2.17 2.11
C GLY A 316 -5.69 -2.32 1.30
N GLU A 317 -4.55 -2.01 1.89
CA GLU A 317 -3.24 -2.12 1.24
C GLU A 317 -2.78 -3.57 1.14
N TRP A 318 -2.41 -3.99 -0.07
CA TRP A 318 -1.88 -5.31 -0.37
C TRP A 318 -0.70 -5.21 -1.32
N TYR A 319 0.41 -5.82 -0.96
CA TYR A 319 1.67 -5.71 -1.70
C TYR A 319 2.12 -7.03 -2.36
N GLY A 320 1.27 -8.06 -2.32
CA GLY A 320 1.50 -9.30 -3.05
C GLY A 320 2.61 -10.20 -2.47
N ASN A 321 2.97 -10.06 -1.21
CA ASN A 321 3.98 -10.93 -0.59
C ASN A 321 3.55 -12.40 -0.65
N PRO A 322 4.39 -13.32 -1.22
CA PRO A 322 4.00 -14.71 -1.43
C PRO A 322 3.67 -15.47 -0.14
N SER A 323 4.42 -15.26 0.94
CA SER A 323 4.17 -15.92 2.23
C SER A 323 2.85 -15.46 2.85
N LYS A 324 2.54 -14.16 2.76
CA LYS A 324 1.24 -13.62 3.20
C LYS A 324 0.08 -14.10 2.33
N ALA A 325 0.29 -14.23 1.02
CA ALA A 325 -0.71 -14.79 0.11
C ALA A 325 -1.04 -16.25 0.46
N LYS A 326 -0.01 -17.05 0.78
CA LYS A 326 -0.17 -18.43 1.27
C LYS A 326 -0.97 -18.47 2.57
N ALA A 327 -0.55 -17.69 3.60
CA ALA A 327 -1.24 -17.62 4.89
C ALA A 327 -2.69 -17.16 4.76
N LEU A 328 -2.95 -16.19 3.88
CA LEU A 328 -4.31 -15.73 3.59
C LEU A 328 -5.19 -16.84 2.99
N LEU A 329 -4.66 -17.63 2.06
CA LEU A 329 -5.40 -18.74 1.49
C LEU A 329 -5.63 -19.86 2.51
N GLU A 330 -4.68 -20.09 3.43
CA GLU A 330 -4.86 -21.01 4.57
C GLU A 330 -6.00 -20.53 5.48
N ASP A 331 -6.07 -19.26 5.80
CA ASP A 331 -7.15 -18.64 6.58
C ASP A 331 -8.50 -18.70 5.86
N ILE A 332 -8.53 -18.54 4.54
CA ILE A 332 -9.73 -18.75 3.72
C ILE A 332 -10.22 -20.19 3.85
N CYS A 333 -9.33 -21.18 3.82
CA CYS A 333 -9.70 -22.58 4.01
C CYS A 333 -10.34 -22.82 5.39
N VAL A 334 -9.77 -22.23 6.45
CA VAL A 334 -10.31 -22.35 7.83
C VAL A 334 -11.71 -21.71 7.95
N ARG A 335 -11.95 -20.62 7.24
CA ARG A 335 -13.22 -19.85 7.29
C ARG A 335 -14.21 -20.28 6.20
N TRP A 336 -13.90 -21.31 5.43
CA TRP A 336 -14.77 -21.76 4.36
C TRP A 336 -16.13 -22.24 4.90
N PRO A 337 -17.26 -21.82 4.30
CA PRO A 337 -18.59 -22.24 4.75
C PRO A 337 -18.76 -23.78 4.69
N LYS A 338 -19.22 -24.38 5.79
CA LYS A 338 -19.36 -25.84 5.92
C LYS A 338 -20.23 -26.43 4.80
N GLY A 339 -19.76 -27.51 4.20
CA GLY A 339 -20.48 -28.24 3.15
C GLY A 339 -20.57 -27.50 1.81
N ARG A 340 -19.84 -26.41 1.63
CA ARG A 340 -19.77 -25.68 0.37
C ARG A 340 -18.55 -26.12 -0.44
N LYS A 341 -18.77 -26.41 -1.72
CA LYS A 341 -17.72 -26.57 -2.71
C LYS A 341 -18.08 -25.77 -3.95
N VAL A 342 -17.11 -25.10 -4.55
CA VAL A 342 -17.28 -24.26 -5.74
C VAL A 342 -16.38 -24.71 -6.87
N LYS A 343 -16.61 -24.19 -8.06
CA LYS A 343 -15.78 -24.52 -9.22
C LYS A 343 -14.48 -23.74 -9.21
N PHE A 344 -14.52 -22.43 -8.89
CA PHE A 344 -13.35 -21.54 -8.89
C PHE A 344 -13.26 -20.71 -7.63
N LEU A 345 -12.03 -20.56 -7.12
CA LEU A 345 -11.63 -19.47 -6.22
C LEU A 345 -10.83 -18.43 -7.02
N VAL A 346 -11.31 -17.18 -7.05
CA VAL A 346 -10.71 -16.09 -7.84
C VAL A 346 -10.01 -15.10 -6.92
N THR A 347 -8.75 -14.78 -7.21
CA THR A 347 -8.00 -13.72 -6.49
C THR A 347 -7.85 -12.46 -7.33
N CYS A 348 -7.38 -11.35 -6.74
CA CYS A 348 -7.17 -10.09 -7.45
C CYS A 348 -5.90 -10.10 -8.33
N GLY A 349 -5.77 -9.11 -9.21
CA GLY A 349 -4.50 -8.80 -9.88
C GLY A 349 -3.46 -8.37 -8.84
N GLY A 350 -2.22 -8.84 -8.98
CA GLY A 350 -1.16 -8.59 -8.01
C GLY A 350 -1.40 -9.23 -6.64
N PHE A 351 -2.21 -10.31 -6.57
CA PHE A 351 -2.38 -11.09 -5.36
C PHE A 351 -1.05 -11.68 -4.86
N VAL A 352 -0.18 -12.04 -5.79
CA VAL A 352 1.21 -12.42 -5.53
C VAL A 352 2.13 -11.51 -6.35
N GLN A 353 3.28 -11.13 -5.79
CA GLN A 353 4.33 -10.40 -6.49
C GLN A 353 5.65 -11.16 -6.45
N PHE A 354 6.40 -11.10 -7.57
CA PHE A 354 7.78 -11.55 -7.65
C PHE A 354 8.71 -10.41 -8.07
N GLY A 355 10.00 -10.54 -7.77
CA GLY A 355 11.00 -9.55 -8.17
C GLY A 355 11.22 -9.56 -9.69
N TRP A 356 11.32 -8.38 -10.32
CA TRP A 356 11.75 -8.29 -11.72
C TRP A 356 13.16 -8.88 -11.87
N PRO A 357 13.42 -9.80 -12.84
CA PRO A 357 14.74 -10.38 -13.02
C PRO A 357 15.78 -9.31 -13.38
N LYS A 358 16.80 -9.13 -12.52
CA LYS A 358 17.84 -8.10 -12.68
C LYS A 358 18.64 -8.23 -14.01
N SER A 359 18.70 -9.43 -14.56
CA SER A 359 19.34 -9.71 -15.85
C SER A 359 18.52 -9.29 -17.07
N MET A 360 17.24 -8.93 -16.88
CA MET A 360 16.30 -8.66 -17.97
C MET A 360 16.12 -7.15 -18.17
N SER A 361 16.62 -6.63 -19.26
CA SER A 361 16.51 -5.22 -19.66
C SER A 361 15.29 -4.94 -20.54
N ARG A 362 15.05 -3.67 -20.86
CA ARG A 362 14.01 -3.27 -21.81
C ARG A 362 14.23 -3.85 -23.21
N MET A 363 15.47 -3.99 -23.64
CA MET A 363 15.80 -4.54 -24.97
C MET A 363 15.41 -6.02 -25.07
N ASP A 364 15.54 -6.76 -23.98
CA ASP A 364 15.22 -8.19 -23.94
C ASP A 364 13.72 -8.45 -24.08
N VAL A 365 12.87 -7.57 -23.54
CA VAL A 365 11.40 -7.77 -23.54
C VAL A 365 10.69 -7.24 -24.81
N GLY A 366 11.37 -6.50 -25.68
CA GLY A 366 10.75 -5.89 -26.84
C GLY A 366 9.80 -4.72 -26.49
N ASP A 367 8.94 -4.35 -27.42
CA ASP A 367 7.92 -3.32 -27.22
C ASP A 367 6.51 -3.93 -27.04
N ASN A 368 5.53 -3.09 -26.69
CA ASN A 368 4.15 -3.54 -26.50
C ASN A 368 3.44 -4.00 -27.79
N LYS A 369 3.96 -3.66 -28.94
CA LYS A 369 3.44 -4.12 -30.22
C LYS A 369 3.94 -5.54 -30.50
N ASN A 370 5.21 -5.78 -30.24
CA ASN A 370 5.90 -7.04 -30.51
C ASN A 370 6.74 -7.44 -29.27
N PRO A 371 6.10 -7.97 -28.20
CA PRO A 371 6.85 -8.46 -27.04
C PRO A 371 7.67 -9.69 -27.40
N ASN A 372 8.84 -9.82 -26.82
CA ASN A 372 9.71 -10.98 -27.02
C ASN A 372 9.14 -12.19 -26.26
N GLU A 373 8.82 -13.25 -26.99
CA GLU A 373 8.20 -14.47 -26.42
C GLU A 373 9.13 -15.22 -25.46
N GLU A 374 10.44 -15.25 -25.71
CA GLU A 374 11.40 -15.88 -24.80
C GLU A 374 11.46 -15.17 -23.46
N ALA A 375 11.49 -13.83 -23.48
CA ALA A 375 11.45 -13.03 -22.28
C ALA A 375 10.10 -13.18 -21.53
N VAL A 376 8.99 -13.23 -22.24
CA VAL A 376 7.67 -13.53 -21.65
C VAL A 376 7.68 -14.89 -20.97
N ASN A 377 8.19 -15.94 -21.63
CA ASN A 377 8.26 -17.29 -21.07
C ASN A 377 9.17 -17.36 -19.83
N ALA A 378 10.28 -16.62 -19.80
CA ALA A 378 11.12 -16.53 -18.62
C ALA A 378 10.38 -15.86 -17.43
N LEU A 379 9.64 -14.77 -17.69
CA LEU A 379 8.81 -14.12 -16.65
C LEU A 379 7.68 -15.03 -16.15
N VAL A 380 7.08 -15.82 -17.04
CA VAL A 380 6.06 -16.81 -16.70
C VAL A 380 6.65 -17.90 -15.80
N ALA A 381 7.87 -18.37 -16.07
CA ALA A 381 8.54 -19.38 -15.24
C ALA A 381 8.79 -18.85 -13.81
N GLU A 382 9.23 -17.60 -13.65
CA GLU A 382 9.41 -16.96 -12.34
C GLU A 382 8.07 -16.84 -11.59
N ALA A 383 7.02 -16.42 -12.28
CA ALA A 383 5.69 -16.31 -11.70
C ALA A 383 5.12 -17.70 -11.32
N GLU A 384 5.38 -18.74 -12.12
CA GLU A 384 4.98 -20.12 -11.79
C GLU A 384 5.70 -20.62 -10.53
N ASN A 385 6.99 -20.33 -10.36
CA ASN A 385 7.72 -20.64 -9.13
C ASN A 385 7.04 -20.01 -7.90
N CYS A 386 6.62 -18.76 -8.01
CA CYS A 386 5.87 -18.10 -6.94
C CYS A 386 4.50 -18.76 -6.70
N ALA A 387 3.76 -19.14 -7.75
CA ALA A 387 2.48 -19.85 -7.61
C ALA A 387 2.67 -21.19 -6.90
N ARG A 388 3.71 -21.94 -7.26
CA ARG A 388 4.06 -23.22 -6.63
C ARG A 388 4.48 -23.05 -5.17
N PHE A 389 5.22 -22.00 -4.84
CA PHE A 389 5.54 -21.67 -3.46
C PHE A 389 4.27 -21.40 -2.63
N VAL A 390 3.37 -20.55 -3.14
CA VAL A 390 2.11 -20.18 -2.44
C VAL A 390 1.24 -21.43 -2.21
N LEU A 391 1.11 -22.30 -3.21
CA LEU A 391 0.27 -23.51 -3.13
C LEU A 391 0.98 -24.74 -2.54
N GLY A 392 2.25 -24.62 -2.17
CA GLY A 392 3.05 -25.70 -1.59
C GLY A 392 2.63 -26.09 -0.18
N GLU A 393 3.36 -27.07 0.38
CA GLU A 393 3.21 -27.57 1.77
C GLU A 393 1.78 -28.00 2.13
N GLY A 394 1.07 -28.63 1.18
CA GLY A 394 -0.27 -29.20 1.40
C GLY A 394 -1.42 -28.19 1.25
N LEU A 395 -1.17 -26.91 0.93
CA LEU A 395 -2.26 -25.95 0.72
C LEU A 395 -3.11 -26.29 -0.51
N SER A 396 -2.50 -26.78 -1.61
CA SER A 396 -3.25 -27.28 -2.78
C SER A 396 -4.25 -28.37 -2.40
N ASP A 397 -3.85 -29.31 -1.51
CA ASP A 397 -4.72 -30.41 -1.07
C ASP A 397 -5.87 -29.90 -0.20
N LYS A 398 -5.59 -28.94 0.70
CA LYS A 398 -6.65 -28.30 1.50
C LYS A 398 -7.65 -27.55 0.61
N LEU A 399 -7.16 -26.74 -0.34
CA LEU A 399 -8.01 -25.98 -1.26
C LEU A 399 -8.88 -26.89 -2.13
N ARG A 400 -8.37 -28.05 -2.56
CA ARG A 400 -9.10 -29.02 -3.37
C ARG A 400 -10.36 -29.57 -2.70
N GLU A 401 -10.42 -29.55 -1.37
CA GLU A 401 -11.65 -29.88 -0.63
C GLU A 401 -12.78 -28.90 -0.92
N PHE A 402 -12.44 -27.64 -1.22
CA PHE A 402 -13.37 -26.51 -1.33
C PHE A 402 -13.58 -26.02 -2.76
N THR A 403 -12.59 -26.19 -3.63
CA THR A 403 -12.66 -25.70 -5.02
C THR A 403 -11.89 -26.61 -5.97
N ASP A 404 -12.35 -26.72 -7.21
CA ASP A 404 -11.65 -27.51 -8.23
C ASP A 404 -10.51 -26.72 -8.87
N TYR A 405 -10.69 -25.40 -9.02
CA TYR A 405 -9.73 -24.50 -9.63
C TYR A 405 -9.47 -23.27 -8.76
N ILE A 406 -8.26 -22.79 -8.80
CA ILE A 406 -7.91 -21.47 -8.24
C ILE A 406 -7.28 -20.61 -9.33
N THR A 407 -7.57 -19.30 -9.32
CA THR A 407 -6.83 -18.34 -10.13
C THR A 407 -6.04 -17.40 -9.24
N LEU A 408 -4.76 -17.25 -9.56
CA LEU A 408 -3.83 -16.35 -8.86
C LEU A 408 -3.39 -15.22 -9.80
N GLY A 409 -3.70 -13.97 -9.43
CA GLY A 409 -3.09 -12.81 -10.09
C GLY A 409 -1.66 -12.63 -9.59
N ILE A 410 -0.67 -12.72 -10.49
CA ILE A 410 0.76 -12.68 -10.16
C ILE A 410 1.44 -11.61 -10.98
N ASP A 411 1.94 -10.57 -10.32
CA ASP A 411 2.62 -9.46 -10.97
C ASP A 411 4.12 -9.48 -10.67
N SER A 412 4.93 -8.94 -11.57
CA SER A 412 6.30 -8.58 -11.21
C SER A 412 6.34 -7.26 -10.45
N SER A 413 7.39 -7.05 -9.65
CA SER A 413 7.76 -5.71 -9.20
C SER A 413 8.02 -4.80 -10.40
N LYS A 414 7.85 -3.48 -10.20
CA LYS A 414 8.03 -2.47 -11.25
C LYS A 414 9.48 -1.99 -11.25
N GLU A 415 10.21 -2.28 -12.33
CA GLU A 415 11.59 -1.82 -12.51
C GLU A 415 11.62 -0.46 -13.18
N LYS A 416 12.37 0.51 -12.62
CA LYS A 416 12.56 1.84 -13.22
C LYS A 416 13.47 1.75 -14.42
N ILE A 417 12.96 2.14 -15.59
CA ILE A 417 13.76 2.26 -16.81
C ILE A 417 14.35 3.68 -16.85
N SER A 418 15.69 3.77 -16.85
CA SER A 418 16.38 5.01 -17.21
C SER A 418 16.34 5.14 -18.73
N THR A 419 15.53 6.07 -19.26
CA THR A 419 15.56 6.44 -20.66
C THR A 419 16.16 7.82 -20.81
N THR A 420 17.06 7.99 -21.78
CA THR A 420 17.64 9.27 -22.20
C THR A 420 16.62 10.24 -22.83
N GLN A 421 15.39 9.82 -23.00
CA GLN A 421 14.26 10.59 -23.50
C GLN A 421 13.14 10.58 -22.44
N ASN A 422 13.05 11.58 -21.61
CA ASN A 422 11.95 12.04 -20.73
C ASN A 422 10.74 11.11 -20.43
N TYR A 423 10.83 9.81 -20.63
CA TYR A 423 9.79 8.81 -20.46
C TYR A 423 10.19 7.84 -19.35
N ILE A 424 9.59 8.02 -18.18
CA ILE A 424 9.75 7.08 -17.06
C ILE A 424 8.72 5.97 -17.24
N GLY A 425 9.07 4.93 -17.99
CA GLY A 425 8.33 3.67 -17.99
C GLY A 425 8.81 2.80 -16.83
N GLN A 426 7.92 2.00 -16.24
CA GLN A 426 8.29 0.97 -15.27
C GLN A 426 8.06 -0.40 -15.90
N LEU A 427 9.14 -1.15 -16.16
CA LEU A 427 9.03 -2.52 -16.66
C LEU A 427 8.30 -3.39 -15.64
N HIS A 428 7.28 -4.09 -16.10
CA HIS A 428 6.52 -5.05 -15.30
C HIS A 428 5.70 -5.97 -16.19
N VAL A 429 5.30 -7.10 -15.65
CA VAL A 429 4.33 -8.01 -16.25
C VAL A 429 3.19 -8.26 -15.26
N GLU A 430 1.97 -8.40 -15.77
CA GLU A 430 0.77 -8.74 -15.00
C GLU A 430 0.21 -10.06 -15.54
N LEU A 431 0.36 -11.13 -14.78
CA LEU A 431 -0.02 -12.50 -15.14
C LEU A 431 -1.20 -13.00 -14.32
N VAL A 432 -1.87 -14.02 -14.83
CA VAL A 432 -2.88 -14.79 -14.11
C VAL A 432 -2.62 -16.25 -14.35
N PHE A 433 -2.46 -17.01 -13.28
CA PHE A 433 -2.40 -18.46 -13.33
C PHE A 433 -3.76 -19.04 -13.01
N LEU A 434 -4.22 -19.97 -13.83
CA LEU A 434 -5.35 -20.86 -13.56
C LEU A 434 -4.77 -22.24 -13.21
N ILE A 435 -5.05 -22.71 -12.00
CA ILE A 435 -4.52 -23.98 -11.50
C ILE A 435 -5.67 -24.97 -11.31
N ASP A 436 -5.60 -26.13 -11.97
CA ASP A 436 -6.47 -27.28 -11.70
C ASP A 436 -5.91 -28.04 -10.49
N LEU A 437 -6.55 -27.85 -9.34
CA LEU A 437 -6.12 -28.45 -8.08
C LEU A 437 -6.33 -29.97 -8.04
N ARG A 438 -7.19 -30.54 -8.91
CA ARG A 438 -7.47 -31.99 -8.95
C ARG A 438 -6.28 -32.79 -9.51
N ILE A 439 -5.55 -32.16 -10.47
CA ILE A 439 -4.43 -32.79 -11.19
C ILE A 439 -3.13 -31.99 -11.08
N ASN A 440 -3.13 -30.92 -10.28
CA ASN A 440 -2.00 -30.01 -10.07
C ASN A 440 -1.41 -29.46 -11.39
N LYS A 441 -2.29 -29.08 -12.32
CA LYS A 441 -1.90 -28.54 -13.62
C LYS A 441 -2.03 -27.02 -13.64
N PHE A 442 -0.96 -26.36 -14.08
CA PHE A 442 -0.86 -24.91 -14.17
C PHE A 442 -1.07 -24.47 -15.61
N TYR A 443 -1.97 -23.53 -15.79
CA TYR A 443 -2.21 -22.78 -17.01
C TYR A 443 -1.96 -21.31 -16.70
N TRP A 444 -1.64 -20.51 -17.71
CA TRP A 444 -1.38 -19.09 -17.51
C TRP A 444 -1.92 -18.23 -18.65
N THR A 445 -2.19 -17.00 -18.34
CA THR A 445 -2.40 -15.88 -19.24
C THR A 445 -1.88 -14.62 -18.57
N GLY A 446 -2.13 -13.46 -19.16
CA GLY A 446 -1.80 -12.19 -18.55
C GLY A 446 -2.41 -11.03 -19.32
N LYS A 447 -2.07 -9.83 -18.92
CA LYS A 447 -2.65 -8.63 -19.48
C LYS A 447 -2.23 -8.41 -20.93
N SER A 448 -3.19 -8.40 -21.82
CA SER A 448 -3.03 -8.17 -23.27
C SER A 448 -3.35 -6.73 -23.68
N TYR A 449 -4.16 -6.01 -22.90
CA TYR A 449 -4.65 -4.67 -23.21
C TYR A 449 -4.25 -3.64 -22.16
N PRO A 450 -3.02 -3.06 -22.23
CA PRO A 450 -2.54 -2.08 -21.27
C PRO A 450 -3.33 -0.76 -21.33
N THR A 451 -3.33 -0.01 -20.23
CA THR A 451 -3.79 1.38 -20.24
C THR A 451 -2.86 2.27 -21.04
N SER A 452 -3.30 3.50 -21.40
CA SER A 452 -2.45 4.49 -22.06
C SER A 452 -1.16 4.78 -21.28
N ASN A 453 -1.22 4.79 -19.95
CA ASN A 453 -0.08 5.07 -19.10
C ASN A 453 0.88 3.88 -18.95
N GLN A 454 0.43 2.66 -19.23
CA GLN A 454 1.24 1.44 -19.10
C GLN A 454 1.91 1.01 -20.41
N GLN A 455 1.56 1.64 -21.54
CA GLN A 455 2.04 1.21 -22.86
C GLN A 455 3.57 1.13 -23.00
N ASN A 456 4.31 1.87 -22.19
CA ASN A 456 5.76 1.92 -22.29
C ASN A 456 6.49 0.98 -21.31
N GLY A 457 5.79 0.43 -20.33
CA GLY A 457 6.41 -0.38 -19.26
C GLY A 457 5.85 -1.79 -19.12
N LEU A 458 4.58 -2.01 -19.45
CA LEU A 458 3.98 -3.34 -19.34
C LEU A 458 4.51 -4.26 -20.45
N VAL A 459 4.98 -5.44 -20.08
CA VAL A 459 5.21 -6.56 -21.00
C VAL A 459 3.87 -7.26 -21.21
N ARG A 460 3.23 -6.97 -22.34
CA ARG A 460 1.90 -7.54 -22.59
C ARG A 460 1.98 -8.99 -23.11
N ILE A 461 0.92 -9.73 -22.91
CA ILE A 461 0.75 -11.05 -23.51
C ILE A 461 0.14 -10.86 -24.91
N SER A 462 0.90 -11.22 -25.94
CA SER A 462 0.51 -11.04 -27.34
C SER A 462 -0.37 -12.16 -27.86
N ASN A 463 -0.18 -13.39 -27.38
CA ASN A 463 -1.00 -14.54 -27.74
C ASN A 463 -2.34 -14.49 -27.02
N LEU A 464 -3.40 -14.09 -27.73
CA LEU A 464 -4.74 -13.94 -27.16
C LEU A 464 -5.44 -15.28 -26.87
N GLU A 465 -4.99 -16.38 -27.46
CA GLU A 465 -5.51 -17.73 -27.18
C GLU A 465 -5.28 -18.13 -25.71
N THR A 466 -4.23 -17.62 -25.07
CA THR A 466 -3.93 -17.90 -23.67
C THR A 466 -5.01 -17.47 -22.70
N HIS A 467 -5.96 -16.64 -23.12
CA HIS A 467 -7.08 -16.23 -22.29
C HIS A 467 -8.23 -17.25 -22.22
N PHE A 468 -8.21 -18.31 -23.06
CA PHE A 468 -9.32 -19.23 -23.22
C PHE A 468 -8.88 -20.66 -22.86
N PHE A 469 -9.56 -21.26 -21.90
CA PHE A 469 -9.22 -22.59 -21.37
C PHE A 469 -10.41 -23.52 -21.54
N ASP A 470 -10.20 -24.64 -22.24
CA ASP A 470 -11.20 -25.70 -22.35
C ASP A 470 -11.10 -26.59 -21.10
N LEU A 471 -12.06 -26.45 -20.21
CA LEU A 471 -12.16 -27.18 -18.95
C LEU A 471 -13.36 -28.13 -18.99
N ASP A 472 -13.50 -28.96 -17.94
CA ASP A 472 -14.61 -29.92 -17.81
C ASP A 472 -16.03 -29.30 -17.83
N ILE A 473 -16.13 -27.98 -17.57
CA ILE A 473 -17.40 -27.23 -17.62
C ILE A 473 -17.64 -26.53 -18.96
N GLY A 474 -16.71 -26.60 -19.90
CA GLY A 474 -16.68 -25.84 -21.15
C GLY A 474 -15.59 -24.77 -21.17
N ASN A 475 -15.64 -23.85 -22.13
CA ASN A 475 -14.62 -22.82 -22.27
C ASN A 475 -14.74 -21.74 -21.19
N VAL A 476 -13.60 -21.41 -20.57
CA VAL A 476 -13.46 -20.38 -19.53
C VAL A 476 -12.54 -19.29 -20.04
N MET A 477 -12.99 -18.03 -19.97
CA MET A 477 -12.19 -16.85 -20.33
C MET A 477 -11.62 -16.22 -19.08
N VAL A 478 -10.29 -16.07 -19.02
CA VAL A 478 -9.56 -15.41 -17.92
C VAL A 478 -9.01 -14.08 -18.39
N LEU A 479 -9.29 -13.02 -17.64
CA LEU A 479 -8.95 -11.65 -18.00
C LEU A 479 -8.04 -11.00 -16.95
N GLY A 480 -6.94 -10.39 -17.39
CA GLY A 480 -6.13 -9.48 -16.59
C GLY A 480 -6.84 -8.15 -16.34
N CYS A 481 -6.22 -7.26 -15.55
CA CYS A 481 -6.85 -6.07 -14.99
C CYS A 481 -7.67 -5.24 -16.00
N HIS A 482 -7.08 -4.76 -17.08
CA HIS A 482 -7.75 -3.90 -18.06
C HIS A 482 -8.33 -4.62 -19.28
N ASP A 483 -8.15 -5.93 -19.40
CA ASP A 483 -8.61 -6.69 -20.56
C ASP A 483 -10.14 -6.64 -20.69
N LEU A 484 -10.86 -6.64 -19.57
CA LEU A 484 -12.32 -6.46 -19.58
C LEU A 484 -12.75 -5.15 -20.27
N THR A 485 -11.91 -4.11 -20.23
CA THR A 485 -12.24 -2.81 -20.86
C THR A 485 -12.32 -2.88 -22.39
N MET A 486 -11.80 -3.93 -23.02
CA MET A 486 -11.99 -4.18 -24.43
C MET A 486 -13.48 -4.27 -24.82
N PHE A 487 -14.32 -4.73 -23.90
CA PHE A 487 -15.77 -4.78 -24.08
C PHE A 487 -16.48 -3.45 -23.75
N ASN A 488 -15.81 -2.48 -23.12
CA ASN A 488 -16.40 -1.17 -22.82
C ASN A 488 -16.72 -0.42 -24.12
N PRO A 489 -17.86 0.32 -24.22
CA PRO A 489 -18.19 1.10 -25.41
C PRO A 489 -17.10 2.07 -25.86
N ARG A 490 -16.34 2.63 -24.92
CA ARG A 490 -15.21 3.54 -25.19
C ARG A 490 -14.05 2.86 -25.95
N SER A 491 -13.96 1.53 -25.90
CA SER A 491 -12.90 0.79 -26.63
C SER A 491 -12.98 0.93 -28.15
N LYS A 492 -14.13 1.38 -28.69
CA LYS A 492 -14.29 1.72 -30.12
C LYS A 492 -13.37 2.86 -30.56
N ASN A 493 -12.89 3.69 -29.62
CA ASN A 493 -11.98 4.81 -29.90
C ASN A 493 -10.50 4.40 -29.90
N ALA A 494 -10.19 3.14 -29.65
CA ALA A 494 -8.82 2.63 -29.75
C ALA A 494 -8.31 2.75 -31.20
N LYS A 495 -7.02 3.07 -31.36
CA LYS A 495 -6.35 3.20 -32.65
C LYS A 495 -5.12 2.33 -32.72
N GLY A 496 -4.69 2.04 -33.95
CA GLY A 496 -3.45 1.30 -34.21
C GLY A 496 -3.50 -0.12 -33.66
N TRP A 497 -2.39 -0.60 -33.08
CA TRP A 497 -2.29 -1.97 -32.58
C TRP A 497 -3.32 -2.32 -31.49
N ARG A 498 -3.73 -1.35 -30.70
CA ARG A 498 -4.77 -1.56 -29.66
C ARG A 498 -6.16 -1.82 -30.26
N GLU A 499 -6.48 -1.18 -31.37
CA GLU A 499 -7.71 -1.46 -32.13
C GLU A 499 -7.69 -2.90 -32.67
N GLN A 500 -6.53 -3.33 -33.20
CA GLN A 500 -6.35 -4.68 -33.70
C GLN A 500 -6.52 -5.72 -32.60
N VAL A 501 -5.84 -5.55 -31.45
CA VAL A 501 -5.99 -6.43 -30.28
C VAL A 501 -7.45 -6.53 -29.84
N ASN A 502 -8.13 -5.38 -29.74
CA ASN A 502 -9.53 -5.32 -29.31
C ASN A 502 -10.47 -6.06 -30.29
N ARG A 503 -10.26 -5.92 -31.59
CA ARG A 503 -11.04 -6.63 -32.61
C ARG A 503 -10.79 -8.12 -32.55
N ASN A 504 -9.52 -8.54 -32.63
CA ASN A 504 -9.13 -9.95 -32.64
C ASN A 504 -9.60 -10.67 -31.37
N PHE A 505 -9.49 -10.02 -30.20
CA PHE A 505 -9.94 -10.61 -28.96
C PHE A 505 -11.45 -10.86 -28.95
N LYS A 506 -12.24 -9.92 -29.45
CA LYS A 506 -13.69 -10.08 -29.52
C LYS A 506 -14.13 -11.13 -30.53
N GLU A 507 -13.43 -11.23 -31.65
CA GLU A 507 -13.67 -12.27 -32.64
C GLU A 507 -13.36 -13.64 -32.05
N LEU A 508 -12.21 -13.78 -31.39
CA LEU A 508 -11.82 -15.02 -30.71
C LEU A 508 -12.81 -15.39 -29.61
N ALA A 509 -13.23 -14.45 -28.77
CA ALA A 509 -14.24 -14.69 -27.73
C ALA A 509 -15.58 -15.15 -28.29
N ASN A 510 -15.98 -14.64 -29.46
CA ASN A 510 -17.19 -15.13 -30.15
C ASN A 510 -17.03 -16.55 -30.68
N VAL A 511 -15.83 -16.95 -31.13
CA VAL A 511 -15.56 -18.32 -31.62
C VAL A 511 -15.46 -19.32 -30.45
N LYS A 512 -14.81 -18.92 -29.35
CA LYS A 512 -14.59 -19.82 -28.19
C LYS A 512 -15.84 -20.05 -27.34
N HIS A 513 -16.85 -19.19 -27.45
CA HIS A 513 -18.12 -19.27 -26.69
C HIS A 513 -17.92 -19.52 -25.19
N PRO A 514 -17.18 -18.68 -24.45
CA PRO A 514 -16.91 -18.91 -23.04
C PRO A 514 -18.21 -18.90 -22.24
N ILE A 515 -18.34 -19.87 -21.32
CA ILE A 515 -19.47 -19.99 -20.40
C ILE A 515 -19.23 -19.29 -19.07
N CYS A 516 -17.96 -19.12 -18.71
CA CYS A 516 -17.51 -18.47 -17.48
C CYS A 516 -16.41 -17.45 -17.78
N VAL A 517 -16.43 -16.32 -17.08
CA VAL A 517 -15.42 -15.26 -17.20
C VAL A 517 -14.87 -14.91 -15.83
N LEU A 518 -13.55 -15.05 -15.66
CA LEU A 518 -12.82 -14.72 -14.44
C LEU A 518 -11.96 -13.48 -14.68
N HIS A 519 -12.14 -12.44 -13.88
CA HIS A 519 -11.47 -11.16 -14.07
C HIS A 519 -10.64 -10.78 -12.85
N HIS A 520 -9.41 -10.35 -13.07
CA HIS A 520 -8.39 -10.08 -12.06
C HIS A 520 -7.98 -8.60 -12.08
N PRO A 521 -8.86 -7.65 -11.70
CA PRO A 521 -8.49 -6.25 -11.58
C PRO A 521 -7.66 -6.01 -10.31
N HIS A 522 -6.79 -4.99 -10.34
CA HIS A 522 -6.10 -4.52 -9.14
C HIS A 522 -7.05 -3.78 -8.19
N THR A 523 -8.08 -3.13 -8.74
CA THR A 523 -9.05 -2.39 -7.93
C THR A 523 -10.46 -2.45 -8.53
N THR A 524 -11.45 -2.47 -7.66
CA THR A 524 -12.89 -2.49 -8.03
C THR A 524 -13.69 -1.38 -7.34
N VAL A 525 -13.03 -0.37 -6.79
CA VAL A 525 -13.66 0.69 -5.99
C VAL A 525 -14.70 1.55 -6.75
N LYS A 526 -14.62 1.60 -8.09
CA LYS A 526 -15.56 2.36 -8.94
C LYS A 526 -16.33 1.41 -9.86
N ARG A 527 -17.58 1.09 -9.51
CA ARG A 527 -18.42 0.17 -10.30
C ARG A 527 -18.60 0.59 -11.76
N ARG A 528 -18.69 1.90 -12.05
CA ARG A 528 -18.92 2.39 -13.42
C ARG A 528 -17.87 1.93 -14.41
N THR A 529 -16.63 1.78 -13.99
CA THR A 529 -15.52 1.31 -14.85
C THR A 529 -15.79 -0.10 -15.34
N TRP A 530 -16.25 -0.97 -14.48
CA TRP A 530 -16.39 -2.40 -14.73
C TRP A 530 -17.80 -2.78 -15.18
N LEU A 531 -18.84 -2.16 -14.59
CA LEU A 531 -20.24 -2.48 -14.88
C LEU A 531 -20.58 -2.30 -16.35
N ASN A 532 -20.16 -1.20 -16.97
CA ASN A 532 -20.42 -0.97 -18.40
C ASN A 532 -19.72 -2.02 -19.28
N ALA A 533 -18.52 -2.43 -18.92
CA ALA A 533 -17.78 -3.45 -19.64
C ALA A 533 -18.45 -4.83 -19.48
N TRP A 534 -18.87 -5.20 -18.26
CA TRP A 534 -19.64 -6.43 -17.98
C TRP A 534 -20.96 -6.47 -18.75
N ASN A 535 -21.75 -5.39 -18.71
CA ASN A 535 -23.01 -5.30 -19.43
C ASN A 535 -22.84 -5.45 -20.96
N CYS A 536 -21.76 -4.91 -21.51
CA CYS A 536 -21.48 -5.05 -22.93
C CYS A 536 -20.94 -6.44 -23.28
N LEU A 537 -20.12 -7.03 -22.40
CA LEU A 537 -19.60 -8.39 -22.57
C LEU A 537 -20.75 -9.41 -22.61
N THR A 538 -21.63 -9.39 -21.60
CA THR A 538 -22.74 -10.34 -21.50
C THR A 538 -23.78 -10.18 -22.61
N LYS A 539 -24.01 -8.95 -23.07
CA LYS A 539 -24.86 -8.70 -24.26
C LYS A 539 -24.24 -9.24 -25.55
N LYS A 540 -22.90 -9.23 -25.65
CA LYS A 540 -22.17 -9.68 -26.85
C LYS A 540 -21.91 -11.18 -26.83
N LEU A 541 -21.63 -11.75 -25.68
CA LEU A 541 -21.33 -13.16 -25.45
C LEU A 541 -22.47 -13.81 -24.65
N SER A 542 -23.53 -14.20 -25.33
CA SER A 542 -24.72 -14.83 -24.71
C SER A 542 -24.43 -16.20 -24.09
N SER A 543 -23.28 -16.80 -24.43
CA SER A 543 -22.78 -18.04 -23.81
C SER A 543 -22.38 -17.88 -22.35
N VAL A 544 -22.03 -16.67 -21.92
CA VAL A 544 -21.53 -16.40 -20.55
C VAL A 544 -22.68 -16.52 -19.54
N LYS A 545 -22.62 -17.55 -18.71
CA LYS A 545 -23.56 -17.82 -17.60
C LYS A 545 -23.05 -17.35 -16.26
N HIS A 546 -21.72 -17.36 -16.07
CA HIS A 546 -21.08 -17.00 -14.82
C HIS A 546 -19.94 -16.01 -15.07
N TYR A 547 -19.81 -15.01 -14.22
CA TYR A 547 -18.61 -14.19 -14.17
C TYR A 547 -18.35 -13.65 -12.77
N SER A 548 -17.08 -13.45 -12.46
CA SER A 548 -16.65 -12.82 -11.22
C SER A 548 -15.39 -12.00 -11.44
N GLY A 549 -15.37 -10.79 -10.86
CA GLY A 549 -14.16 -10.02 -10.68
C GLY A 549 -13.75 -10.00 -9.20
N ALA A 550 -12.48 -10.29 -8.92
CA ALA A 550 -11.88 -10.11 -7.61
C ALA A 550 -10.81 -9.03 -7.68
N GLY A 551 -10.91 -7.98 -6.87
CA GLY A 551 -9.95 -6.87 -6.89
C GLY A 551 -9.89 -6.15 -5.56
N GLY A 552 -8.88 -5.30 -5.40
CA GLY A 552 -8.75 -4.44 -4.25
C GLY A 552 -9.91 -3.46 -4.14
N TYR A 553 -10.42 -3.27 -2.93
CA TYR A 553 -11.52 -2.35 -2.68
C TYR A 553 -11.05 -0.99 -2.17
N HIS A 554 -9.91 -0.94 -1.48
CA HIS A 554 -9.40 0.25 -0.81
C HIS A 554 -8.06 0.71 -1.39
N GLU A 555 -7.94 2.01 -1.71
CA GLU A 555 -6.66 2.69 -1.96
C GLU A 555 -6.48 3.82 -0.94
N PRO A 556 -5.40 3.82 -0.15
CA PRO A 556 -5.24 4.71 1.00
C PRO A 556 -5.12 6.21 0.67
N ASN A 557 -4.84 6.56 -0.58
CA ASN A 557 -4.60 7.95 -1.01
C ASN A 557 -5.74 8.56 -1.83
N ARG A 558 -6.89 7.87 -1.93
CA ARG A 558 -8.05 8.39 -2.67
C ARG A 558 -9.12 8.92 -1.73
N ASP A 559 -9.80 9.98 -2.16
CA ASP A 559 -10.98 10.50 -1.47
C ASP A 559 -12.09 9.41 -1.47
N GLN A 560 -12.46 8.95 -0.28
CA GLN A 560 -13.49 7.93 -0.09
C GLN A 560 -14.86 8.35 -0.64
N SER A 561 -15.13 9.67 -0.77
CA SER A 561 -16.37 10.20 -1.33
C SER A 561 -16.58 9.79 -2.80
N GLU A 562 -15.52 9.41 -3.51
CA GLU A 562 -15.59 8.94 -4.90
C GLU A 562 -15.81 7.42 -5.05
N TRP A 563 -15.86 6.66 -3.96
CA TRP A 563 -15.96 5.21 -3.99
C TRP A 563 -17.40 4.74 -3.86
N ASP A 564 -17.73 3.70 -4.61
CA ASP A 564 -18.99 3.00 -4.40
C ASP A 564 -18.91 2.15 -3.12
N ALA A 565 -20.03 2.02 -2.41
CA ALA A 565 -20.09 1.14 -1.24
C ALA A 565 -19.73 -0.32 -1.61
N LEU A 566 -19.07 -1.04 -0.71
CA LEU A 566 -18.61 -2.42 -0.94
C LEU A 566 -19.72 -3.32 -1.45
N ASP A 567 -20.92 -3.28 -0.88
CA ASP A 567 -22.06 -4.08 -1.31
C ASP A 567 -22.45 -3.83 -2.77
N VAL A 568 -22.36 -2.58 -3.20
CA VAL A 568 -22.63 -2.18 -4.59
C VAL A 568 -21.55 -2.72 -5.53
N VAL A 569 -20.29 -2.66 -5.11
CA VAL A 569 -19.15 -3.21 -5.86
C VAL A 569 -19.28 -4.72 -5.99
N LEU A 570 -19.54 -5.42 -4.88
CA LEU A 570 -19.70 -6.87 -4.87
C LEU A 570 -20.83 -7.34 -5.78
N LYS A 571 -21.98 -6.66 -5.78
CA LYS A 571 -23.12 -6.99 -6.66
C LYS A 571 -22.83 -6.71 -8.13
N SER A 572 -22.10 -5.65 -8.45
CA SER A 572 -21.86 -5.21 -9.83
C SER A 572 -20.72 -5.90 -10.56
N THR A 573 -19.89 -6.67 -9.85
CA THR A 573 -18.70 -7.35 -10.40
C THR A 573 -18.88 -8.88 -10.50
N LYS A 574 -20.09 -9.38 -10.41
CA LYS A 574 -20.40 -10.82 -10.53
C LYS A 574 -21.74 -11.07 -11.23
N CYS A 575 -21.90 -12.28 -11.74
CA CYS A 575 -23.17 -12.89 -12.13
C CYS A 575 -23.24 -14.32 -11.58
N GLY A 576 -24.40 -14.67 -11.04
CA GLY A 576 -24.61 -15.95 -10.36
C GLY A 576 -24.21 -15.90 -8.88
N SER A 577 -24.49 -17.01 -8.20
CA SER A 577 -24.25 -17.16 -6.78
C SER A 577 -22.76 -17.33 -6.49
N THR A 578 -22.24 -16.65 -5.48
CA THR A 578 -20.81 -16.63 -5.12
C THR A 578 -20.61 -16.67 -3.62
N ILE A 579 -19.44 -17.18 -3.19
CA ILE A 579 -18.87 -16.91 -1.88
C ILE A 579 -17.87 -15.77 -2.03
N ALA A 580 -18.04 -14.68 -1.29
CA ALA A 580 -17.06 -13.62 -1.24
C ALA A 580 -16.34 -13.60 0.12
N PHE A 581 -15.04 -13.81 0.11
CA PHE A 581 -14.15 -13.57 1.25
C PHE A 581 -13.66 -12.13 1.15
N VAL A 582 -14.20 -11.27 2.00
CA VAL A 582 -13.75 -9.87 2.09
C VAL A 582 -12.64 -9.81 3.11
N VAL A 583 -11.44 -9.58 2.64
CA VAL A 583 -10.21 -9.54 3.45
C VAL A 583 -9.92 -8.09 3.80
N TRP A 584 -10.24 -7.72 5.02
CA TRP A 584 -9.96 -6.40 5.56
C TRP A 584 -8.50 -6.34 5.98
N MET A 585 -7.70 -5.65 5.20
CA MET A 585 -6.32 -5.35 5.54
C MET A 585 -6.29 -4.27 6.62
N ASN A 586 -5.64 -4.58 7.69
CA ASN A 586 -5.59 -3.74 8.86
C ASN A 586 -4.39 -2.78 8.85
#